data_ef6250429a2f98154d01fc58a4fe4063
#
_entry.id   ef6250429a2f98154d01fc58a4fe4063
#
_cell.length_a   1.000
_cell.length_b   1.000
_cell.length_c   1.000
_cell.angle_alpha   90.00
_cell.angle_beta   90.00
_cell.angle_gamma   90.00
#
_symmetry.space_group_name_H-M   'P 1'
#
loop_
_entity.id
_entity.type
_entity.pdbx_description
1 polymer ?
#
loop_
_entity_poly.entity_id
_entity_poly.type
_entity_poly.pdbx_seq_one_letter_code
_entity_poly.pdbx_strand_id
1 'polypeptide(L)'
;MKPIILKKSKETNYNTIFLDYISKTYGPQSITQKLQQYFLDFNENRKVIASNKDKLYKVSDLMTTLQITTKYLNQLISIKGKTVISSQTGCCDLEFFWTDTITGTPFVSHDVNFEYYNVLFNIASLYFHLGYQKTMSAKIDKALRKEVIKDYKKSLYLFTLIRDEAAKKIAPIELPFDLSSTYCQYCITLCEIYGQIEIVKIAEETNPNEFNLRGKLLMGISEKYDKAFQMSNGEPLSRGGTPEFRNYLSNRSYYYKSLVYKKQSEIFSKKFDETGLGYGEATVYQDLSVQCLTECLKSINNMGKLVDVDAFNSLYNQEKRINDKMLDLNNRTYKIEIIISSIYTRSKNNSIRIKNNDGTYTSG
;
A
#
# COMPACT_ATOMS: atom_id res chain seq x y z
N MET A 1 -0.22 -11.90 4.78
CA MET A 1 0.23 -10.75 5.63
C MET A 1 -0.59 -9.53 5.27
N LYS A 2 -0.97 -8.71 6.25
CA LYS A 2 -1.70 -7.45 6.02
C LYS A 2 -0.69 -6.30 6.07
N PRO A 3 -0.44 -5.59 4.97
CA PRO A 3 0.58 -4.52 4.92
C PRO A 3 0.21 -3.28 5.73
N ILE A 4 -1.07 -3.07 5.99
CA ILE A 4 -1.60 -2.03 6.88
C ILE A 4 -2.49 -2.70 7.92
N ILE A 5 -2.23 -2.48 9.21
CA ILE A 5 -2.91 -3.16 10.31
C ILE A 5 -3.99 -2.24 10.88
N LEU A 6 -5.15 -2.80 11.26
CA LEU A 6 -6.16 -2.07 12.00
C LEU A 6 -5.68 -1.78 13.43
N LYS A 7 -5.93 -0.57 13.89
CA LYS A 7 -5.60 -0.15 15.26
C LYS A 7 -6.51 -0.85 16.27
N LYS A 8 -5.91 -1.22 17.40
CA LYS A 8 -6.62 -1.81 18.54
C LYS A 8 -6.98 -0.75 19.54
N SER A 9 -8.12 -0.93 20.18
CA SER A 9 -8.61 -0.05 21.21
C SER A 9 -9.19 -0.86 22.37
N LYS A 10 -9.44 -0.18 23.51
CA LYS A 10 -10.07 -0.75 24.70
C LYS A 10 -11.56 -0.44 24.69
N GLU A 11 -12.37 -1.36 25.16
CA GLU A 11 -13.79 -1.10 25.42
C GLU A 11 -13.93 -0.15 26.60
N THR A 12 -14.79 0.86 26.45
CA THR A 12 -15.15 1.83 27.46
C THR A 12 -16.64 2.09 27.38
N ASN A 13 -17.31 2.25 28.51
CA ASN A 13 -18.74 2.55 28.55
C ASN A 13 -18.97 4.07 28.45
N TYR A 14 -18.92 4.59 27.24
CA TYR A 14 -19.15 6.01 26.98
C TYR A 14 -20.59 6.46 27.24
N ASN A 15 -21.58 5.56 27.10
CA ASN A 15 -22.97 5.89 27.36
C ASN A 15 -23.19 6.43 28.78
N THR A 16 -22.70 5.76 29.80
CA THR A 16 -22.80 6.20 31.20
C THR A 16 -22.16 7.56 31.41
N ILE A 17 -20.96 7.76 30.88
CA ILE A 17 -20.20 9.01 31.03
C ILE A 17 -20.96 10.21 30.42
N PHE A 18 -21.51 10.04 29.21
CA PHE A 18 -22.28 11.09 28.57
C PHE A 18 -23.58 11.42 29.34
N LEU A 19 -24.32 10.40 29.78
CA LEU A 19 -25.56 10.62 30.51
C LEU A 19 -25.33 11.28 31.85
N ASP A 20 -24.30 10.89 32.59
CA ASP A 20 -23.89 11.52 33.81
C ASP A 20 -23.48 12.99 33.60
N TYR A 21 -22.69 13.29 32.57
CA TYR A 21 -22.34 14.65 32.21
C TYR A 21 -23.54 15.51 31.90
N ILE A 22 -24.48 15.02 31.09
CA ILE A 22 -25.71 15.75 30.72
C ILE A 22 -26.60 15.96 31.92
N SER A 23 -26.76 14.95 32.77
CA SER A 23 -27.56 15.06 34.01
C SER A 23 -26.99 16.13 34.96
N LYS A 24 -25.68 16.18 35.12
CA LYS A 24 -24.99 17.16 35.98
C LYS A 24 -25.03 18.56 35.38
N THR A 25 -24.92 18.72 34.07
CA THR A 25 -24.80 20.02 33.41
C THR A 25 -26.17 20.67 33.12
N TYR A 26 -27.15 19.86 32.71
CA TYR A 26 -28.46 20.36 32.23
C TYR A 26 -29.63 19.83 33.03
N GLY A 27 -29.40 19.03 34.05
CA GLY A 27 -30.39 18.38 34.91
C GLY A 27 -30.91 17.05 34.31
N PRO A 28 -31.40 16.14 35.19
CA PRO A 28 -31.87 14.80 34.79
C PRO A 28 -32.98 14.81 33.74
N GLN A 29 -33.85 15.83 33.75
CA GLN A 29 -34.96 16.03 32.83
C GLN A 29 -34.52 16.24 31.38
N SER A 30 -33.24 16.58 31.14
CA SER A 30 -32.65 16.74 29.80
C SER A 30 -32.38 15.42 29.12
N ILE A 31 -32.40 14.29 29.85
CA ILE A 31 -32.13 12.95 29.36
C ILE A 31 -33.43 12.35 28.79
N THR A 32 -33.68 12.63 27.53
CA THR A 32 -34.80 12.03 26.81
C THR A 32 -34.51 10.60 26.38
N GLN A 33 -35.52 9.78 26.15
CA GLN A 33 -35.38 8.41 25.62
C GLN A 33 -34.60 8.40 24.29
N LYS A 34 -34.85 9.38 23.42
CA LYS A 34 -34.10 9.53 22.15
C LYS A 34 -32.61 9.76 22.35
N LEU A 35 -32.25 10.55 23.36
CA LEU A 35 -30.84 10.84 23.70
C LEU A 35 -30.16 9.62 24.32
N GLN A 36 -30.86 8.89 25.19
CA GLN A 36 -30.36 7.61 25.73
C GLN A 36 -30.08 6.61 24.61
N GLN A 37 -31.01 6.42 23.68
CA GLN A 37 -30.81 5.52 22.53
C GLN A 37 -29.64 5.97 21.65
N TYR A 38 -29.47 7.27 21.44
CA TYR A 38 -28.34 7.79 20.66
C TYR A 38 -26.98 7.43 21.28
N PHE A 39 -26.81 7.57 22.61
CA PHE A 39 -25.55 7.23 23.28
C PHE A 39 -25.37 5.72 23.45
N LEU A 40 -26.42 4.94 23.55
CA LEU A 40 -26.35 3.48 23.47
C LEU A 40 -25.80 3.05 22.11
N ASP A 41 -26.37 3.55 21.02
CA ASP A 41 -25.91 3.26 19.67
C ASP A 41 -24.46 3.70 19.44
N PHE A 42 -24.08 4.87 19.97
CA PHE A 42 -22.70 5.37 19.91
C PHE A 42 -21.73 4.39 20.61
N ASN A 43 -22.10 3.95 21.81
CA ASN A 43 -21.29 3.01 22.60
C ASN A 43 -21.18 1.64 21.91
N GLU A 44 -22.30 1.11 21.39
CA GLU A 44 -22.28 -0.18 20.67
C GLU A 44 -21.45 -0.11 19.39
N ASN A 45 -21.54 0.98 18.61
CA ASN A 45 -20.67 1.18 17.43
C ASN A 45 -19.18 1.21 17.84
N ARG A 46 -18.86 1.83 18.99
CA ARG A 46 -17.49 1.89 19.53
C ARG A 46 -16.97 0.52 19.97
N LYS A 47 -17.81 -0.30 20.59
CA LYS A 47 -17.46 -1.66 20.98
C LYS A 47 -17.09 -2.52 19.78
N VAL A 48 -17.80 -2.38 18.64
CA VAL A 48 -17.45 -3.09 17.42
C VAL A 48 -16.04 -2.71 16.95
N ILE A 49 -15.68 -1.41 17.03
CA ILE A 49 -14.35 -0.94 16.66
C ILE A 49 -13.28 -1.51 17.61
N ALA A 50 -13.55 -1.53 18.92
CA ALA A 50 -12.64 -2.05 19.94
C ALA A 50 -12.47 -3.57 19.85
N SER A 51 -13.55 -4.29 19.52
CA SER A 51 -13.55 -5.77 19.39
C SER A 51 -13.02 -6.28 18.05
N ASN A 52 -12.68 -5.40 17.11
CA ASN A 52 -12.11 -5.77 15.82
C ASN A 52 -10.78 -6.49 16.00
N LYS A 53 -10.91 -7.81 16.23
CA LYS A 53 -9.79 -8.74 16.24
C LYS A 53 -9.41 -9.05 14.79
N ASP A 54 -8.18 -9.46 14.59
CA ASP A 54 -7.48 -9.74 13.32
C ASP A 54 -8.20 -10.67 12.30
N LYS A 55 -9.51 -10.87 12.40
CA LYS A 55 -10.30 -11.88 11.68
C LYS A 55 -11.20 -11.32 10.55
N LEU A 56 -10.97 -10.11 10.08
CA LEU A 56 -11.73 -9.57 8.96
C LEU A 56 -11.16 -10.09 7.63
N TYR A 57 -11.58 -11.29 7.22
CA TYR A 57 -11.11 -11.94 5.99
C TYR A 57 -12.14 -11.90 4.86
N LYS A 58 -13.42 -11.67 5.17
CA LYS A 58 -14.48 -11.64 4.18
C LYS A 58 -14.83 -10.20 3.79
N VAL A 59 -15.14 -9.99 2.53
CA VAL A 59 -15.60 -8.69 2.01
C VAL A 59 -16.83 -8.18 2.75
N SER A 60 -17.79 -9.08 3.07
CA SER A 60 -19.00 -8.74 3.84
C SER A 60 -18.67 -8.16 5.22
N ASP A 61 -17.74 -8.78 5.94
CA ASP A 61 -17.39 -8.38 7.30
C ASP A 61 -16.67 -7.03 7.29
N LEU A 62 -15.78 -6.82 6.29
CA LEU A 62 -15.10 -5.55 6.07
C LEU A 62 -16.11 -4.43 5.75
N MET A 63 -17.09 -4.70 4.90
CA MET A 63 -18.13 -3.71 4.56
C MET A 63 -18.99 -3.35 5.77
N THR A 64 -19.44 -4.34 6.54
CA THR A 64 -20.22 -4.12 7.76
C THR A 64 -19.42 -3.30 8.79
N THR A 65 -18.17 -3.68 9.02
CA THR A 65 -17.28 -2.95 9.94
C THR A 65 -17.05 -1.51 9.46
N LEU A 66 -16.84 -1.31 8.17
CA LEU A 66 -16.68 0.03 7.57
C LEU A 66 -17.93 0.90 7.78
N GLN A 67 -19.12 0.35 7.56
CA GLN A 67 -20.37 1.07 7.80
C GLN A 67 -20.53 1.48 9.26
N ILE A 68 -20.29 0.57 10.21
CA ILE A 68 -20.38 0.85 11.65
C ILE A 68 -19.34 1.87 12.07
N THR A 69 -18.09 1.73 11.61
CA THR A 69 -17.00 2.67 11.93
C THR A 69 -17.27 4.06 11.38
N THR A 70 -17.85 4.16 10.18
CA THR A 70 -18.26 5.43 9.58
C THR A 70 -19.44 6.06 10.33
N LYS A 71 -20.42 5.25 10.76
CA LYS A 71 -21.54 5.73 11.60
C LYS A 71 -21.01 6.31 12.91
N TYR A 72 -20.10 5.59 13.58
CA TYR A 72 -19.47 6.08 14.82
C TYR A 72 -18.74 7.41 14.59
N LEU A 73 -17.95 7.53 13.52
CA LEU A 73 -17.23 8.77 13.19
C LEU A 73 -18.18 9.95 13.01
N ASN A 74 -19.29 9.76 12.30
CA ASN A 74 -20.31 10.80 12.12
C ASN A 74 -20.96 11.22 13.43
N GLN A 75 -21.24 10.27 14.32
CA GLN A 75 -21.75 10.54 15.67
C GLN A 75 -20.71 11.32 16.49
N LEU A 76 -19.42 10.92 16.43
CA LEU A 76 -18.32 11.62 17.12
C LEU A 76 -18.17 13.09 16.67
N ILE A 77 -18.28 13.34 15.36
CA ILE A 77 -18.27 14.70 14.79
C ILE A 77 -19.44 15.53 15.34
N SER A 78 -20.62 14.91 15.41
CA SER A 78 -21.81 15.58 15.94
C SER A 78 -21.68 15.93 17.42
N ILE A 79 -21.07 15.06 18.21
CA ILE A 79 -20.81 15.28 19.64
C ILE A 79 -19.76 16.38 19.83
N LYS A 80 -18.64 16.32 19.08
CA LYS A 80 -17.56 17.31 19.10
C LYS A 80 -18.09 18.75 18.92
N GLY A 81 -19.08 18.96 18.08
CA GLY A 81 -19.67 20.27 17.84
C GLY A 81 -20.60 20.77 18.96
N LYS A 82 -20.94 19.92 19.94
CA LYS A 82 -21.96 20.22 20.96
C LYS A 82 -21.46 20.07 22.41
N THR A 83 -20.39 19.34 22.62
CA THR A 83 -19.91 18.98 23.98
C THR A 83 -18.41 19.18 24.03
N VAL A 84 -17.96 19.86 25.10
CA VAL A 84 -16.54 19.98 25.41
C VAL A 84 -16.08 18.68 26.07
N ILE A 85 -15.22 17.95 25.39
CA ILE A 85 -14.61 16.71 25.91
C ILE A 85 -13.20 17.06 26.40
N SER A 86 -12.96 16.88 27.70
CA SER A 86 -11.69 17.21 28.36
C SER A 86 -11.67 16.60 29.77
N SER A 87 -10.51 16.38 30.34
CA SER A 87 -10.32 16.01 31.74
C SER A 87 -10.56 17.18 32.74
N GLN A 88 -10.86 18.39 32.24
CA GLN A 88 -11.13 19.54 33.10
C GLN A 88 -12.49 19.45 33.78
N THR A 89 -12.58 20.03 34.97
CA THR A 89 -13.83 20.11 35.76
C THR A 89 -14.92 20.81 34.95
N GLY A 90 -16.10 20.22 34.91
CA GLY A 90 -17.26 20.74 34.15
C GLY A 90 -17.32 20.33 32.70
N CYS A 91 -16.34 19.58 32.21
CA CYS A 91 -16.33 18.98 30.86
C CYS A 91 -16.76 17.51 30.90
N CYS A 92 -17.05 16.95 29.71
CA CYS A 92 -17.31 15.53 29.59
C CYS A 92 -15.97 14.78 29.60
N ASP A 93 -15.70 14.06 30.67
CA ASP A 93 -14.43 13.34 30.87
C ASP A 93 -14.43 11.99 30.20
N LEU A 94 -14.16 11.99 28.89
CA LEU A 94 -14.01 10.78 28.08
C LEU A 94 -12.54 10.48 27.84
N GLU A 95 -12.18 9.25 28.11
CA GLU A 95 -10.85 8.73 27.90
C GLU A 95 -10.82 7.81 26.67
N PHE A 96 -10.02 8.16 25.67
CA PHE A 96 -9.84 7.40 24.43
C PHE A 96 -8.53 6.62 24.48
N PHE A 97 -8.63 5.33 24.28
CA PHE A 97 -7.49 4.41 24.32
C PHE A 97 -7.23 3.83 22.94
N TRP A 98 -5.98 3.95 22.45
CA TRP A 98 -5.54 3.33 21.22
C TRP A 98 -4.13 2.77 21.33
N THR A 99 -3.85 1.70 20.58
CA THR A 99 -2.52 1.10 20.50
C THR A 99 -1.90 1.46 19.16
N ASP A 100 -0.68 1.98 19.18
CA ASP A 100 0.12 2.21 17.97
C ASP A 100 0.40 0.87 17.27
N THR A 101 0.13 0.81 15.97
CA THR A 101 0.22 -0.44 15.19
C THR A 101 1.66 -0.87 14.92
N ILE A 102 2.63 0.04 15.05
CA ILE A 102 4.04 -0.20 14.73
C ILE A 102 4.84 -0.47 15.99
N THR A 103 4.67 0.36 17.01
CA THR A 103 5.43 0.23 18.25
C THR A 103 4.75 -0.68 19.27
N GLY A 104 3.44 -0.93 19.14
CA GLY A 104 2.64 -1.62 20.14
C GLY A 104 2.38 -0.79 21.40
N THR A 105 2.81 0.47 21.42
CA THR A 105 2.67 1.36 22.58
C THR A 105 1.21 1.79 22.75
N PRO A 106 0.65 1.69 23.97
CA PRO A 106 -0.67 2.24 24.24
C PRO A 106 -0.60 3.76 24.44
N PHE A 107 -1.59 4.45 23.90
CA PHE A 107 -1.81 5.88 24.07
C PHE A 107 -3.20 6.12 24.64
N VAL A 108 -3.29 7.09 25.54
CA VAL A 108 -4.55 7.52 26.16
C VAL A 108 -4.65 9.03 26.05
N SER A 109 -5.79 9.54 25.65
CA SER A 109 -6.04 10.98 25.54
C SER A 109 -7.51 11.29 25.80
N HIS A 110 -7.79 12.48 26.33
CA HIS A 110 -9.13 13.06 26.45
C HIS A 110 -9.48 13.96 25.23
N ASP A 111 -8.56 14.09 24.26
CA ASP A 111 -8.79 14.90 23.07
C ASP A 111 -9.64 14.14 22.03
N VAL A 112 -10.78 14.72 21.68
CA VAL A 112 -11.65 14.19 20.64
C VAL A 112 -10.98 14.13 19.26
N ASN A 113 -9.97 14.96 18.99
CA ASN A 113 -9.19 14.86 17.75
C ASN A 113 -8.33 13.59 17.74
N PHE A 114 -7.80 13.20 18.91
CA PHE A 114 -7.09 11.93 19.03
C PHE A 114 -7.99 10.75 18.65
N GLU A 115 -9.22 10.68 19.18
CA GLU A 115 -10.19 9.65 18.79
C GLU A 115 -10.52 9.74 17.30
N TYR A 116 -10.82 10.95 16.79
CA TYR A 116 -11.20 11.19 15.41
C TYR A 116 -10.15 10.63 14.41
N TYR A 117 -8.87 10.97 14.58
CA TYR A 117 -7.83 10.53 13.66
C TYR A 117 -7.51 9.04 13.78
N ASN A 118 -7.62 8.45 14.97
CA ASN A 118 -7.47 6.99 15.15
C ASN A 118 -8.61 6.21 14.47
N VAL A 119 -9.85 6.69 14.56
CA VAL A 119 -11.00 6.10 13.85
C VAL A 119 -10.85 6.29 12.35
N LEU A 120 -10.41 7.45 11.90
CA LEU A 120 -10.17 7.76 10.49
C LEU A 120 -9.10 6.83 9.90
N PHE A 121 -8.03 6.55 10.67
CA PHE A 121 -7.01 5.58 10.31
C PHE A 121 -7.61 4.18 10.09
N ASN A 122 -8.48 3.73 10.99
CA ASN A 122 -9.15 2.43 10.82
C ASN A 122 -10.06 2.41 9.59
N ILE A 123 -10.77 3.48 9.28
CA ILE A 123 -11.58 3.58 8.03
C ILE A 123 -10.66 3.49 6.81
N ALA A 124 -9.52 4.20 6.79
CA ALA A 124 -8.55 4.13 5.71
C ALA A 124 -8.01 2.70 5.53
N SER A 125 -7.65 2.04 6.64
CA SER A 125 -7.18 0.66 6.64
C SER A 125 -8.24 -0.32 6.14
N LEU A 126 -9.51 -0.13 6.52
CA LEU A 126 -10.64 -0.95 6.06
C LEU A 126 -10.84 -0.84 4.54
N TYR A 127 -10.76 0.37 3.96
CA TYR A 127 -10.80 0.54 2.50
C TYR A 127 -9.63 -0.16 1.82
N PHE A 128 -8.41 -0.07 2.37
CA PHE A 128 -7.27 -0.80 1.84
C PHE A 128 -7.50 -2.30 1.84
N HIS A 129 -7.98 -2.86 2.97
CA HIS A 129 -8.28 -4.29 3.08
C HIS A 129 -9.43 -4.72 2.17
N LEU A 130 -10.45 -3.89 1.99
CA LEU A 130 -11.56 -4.16 1.09
C LEU A 130 -11.07 -4.29 -0.36
N GLY A 131 -10.24 -3.34 -0.82
CA GLY A 131 -9.59 -3.43 -2.12
C GLY A 131 -8.76 -4.72 -2.24
N TYR A 132 -7.92 -5.00 -1.25
CA TYR A 132 -7.07 -6.20 -1.25
C TYR A 132 -7.88 -7.51 -1.29
N GLN A 133 -8.94 -7.64 -0.47
CA GLN A 133 -9.77 -8.85 -0.46
C GLN A 133 -10.54 -9.05 -1.78
N LYS A 134 -11.01 -7.97 -2.39
CA LYS A 134 -11.62 -8.05 -3.73
C LYS A 134 -10.65 -8.58 -4.78
N THR A 135 -9.33 -8.28 -4.67
CA THR A 135 -8.32 -8.82 -5.59
C THR A 135 -8.08 -10.33 -5.44
N MET A 136 -8.53 -10.93 -4.34
CA MET A 136 -8.44 -12.39 -4.09
C MET A 136 -9.66 -13.16 -4.64
N SER A 137 -10.60 -12.50 -5.28
CA SER A 137 -11.75 -13.13 -5.91
C SER A 137 -11.31 -14.05 -7.06
N ALA A 138 -11.93 -15.23 -7.18
CA ALA A 138 -11.61 -16.20 -8.24
C ALA A 138 -11.91 -15.68 -9.65
N LYS A 139 -12.80 -14.69 -9.78
CA LYS A 139 -13.13 -14.04 -11.05
C LYS A 139 -13.09 -12.52 -10.84
N ILE A 140 -12.03 -11.90 -11.33
CA ILE A 140 -11.90 -10.44 -11.34
C ILE A 140 -12.07 -9.97 -12.78
N ASP A 141 -13.17 -9.28 -13.03
CA ASP A 141 -13.41 -8.56 -14.28
C ASP A 141 -12.97 -7.09 -14.19
N LYS A 142 -13.05 -6.39 -15.32
CA LYS A 142 -12.69 -4.97 -15.43
C LYS A 142 -13.56 -4.07 -14.51
N ALA A 143 -14.83 -4.44 -14.28
CA ALA A 143 -15.72 -3.66 -13.41
C ALA A 143 -15.26 -3.77 -11.95
N LEU A 144 -14.99 -4.99 -11.46
CA LEU A 144 -14.48 -5.22 -10.11
C LEU A 144 -13.10 -4.57 -9.91
N ARG A 145 -12.18 -4.60 -10.92
CA ARG A 145 -10.91 -3.87 -10.84
C ARG A 145 -11.09 -2.37 -10.64
N LYS A 146 -12.07 -1.76 -11.33
CA LYS A 146 -12.40 -0.34 -11.13
C LYS A 146 -12.89 -0.04 -9.72
N GLU A 147 -13.68 -0.94 -9.12
CA GLU A 147 -14.09 -0.81 -7.71
C GLU A 147 -12.92 -0.92 -6.75
N VAL A 148 -12.01 -1.88 -6.98
CA VAL A 148 -10.78 -2.04 -6.20
C VAL A 148 -9.94 -0.76 -6.24
N ILE A 149 -9.78 -0.15 -7.41
CA ILE A 149 -9.06 1.13 -7.57
C ILE A 149 -9.75 2.25 -6.77
N LYS A 150 -11.11 2.29 -6.77
CA LYS A 150 -11.86 3.27 -5.96
C LYS A 150 -11.61 3.08 -4.47
N ASP A 151 -11.55 1.83 -3.98
CA ASP A 151 -11.28 1.55 -2.58
C ASP A 151 -9.87 2.00 -2.18
N TYR A 152 -8.84 1.70 -2.99
CA TYR A 152 -7.48 2.20 -2.74
C TYR A 152 -7.39 3.73 -2.80
N LYS A 153 -8.12 4.39 -3.71
CA LYS A 153 -8.18 5.87 -3.78
C LYS A 153 -8.81 6.48 -2.53
N LYS A 154 -9.88 5.87 -1.98
CA LYS A 154 -10.50 6.31 -0.72
C LYS A 154 -9.53 6.16 0.45
N SER A 155 -8.85 5.02 0.55
CA SER A 155 -7.82 4.78 1.55
C SER A 155 -6.71 5.82 1.46
N LEU A 156 -6.18 6.05 0.26
CA LEU A 156 -5.14 7.05 -0.02
C LEU A 156 -5.57 8.45 0.43
N TYR A 157 -6.78 8.88 0.05
CA TYR A 157 -7.31 10.18 0.44
C TYR A 157 -7.35 10.36 1.96
N LEU A 158 -7.83 9.34 2.68
CA LEU A 158 -7.93 9.40 4.15
C LEU A 158 -6.55 9.42 4.81
N PHE A 159 -5.58 8.62 4.35
CA PHE A 159 -4.21 8.70 4.84
C PHE A 159 -3.54 10.04 4.52
N THR A 160 -3.86 10.66 3.38
CA THR A 160 -3.41 12.01 3.04
C THR A 160 -3.96 13.04 4.04
N LEU A 161 -5.25 12.97 4.36
CA LEU A 161 -5.87 13.82 5.35
C LEU A 161 -5.22 13.67 6.74
N ILE A 162 -4.97 12.43 7.18
CA ILE A 162 -4.29 12.19 8.46
C ILE A 162 -2.88 12.76 8.43
N ARG A 163 -2.10 12.48 7.37
CA ARG A 163 -0.72 13.00 7.19
C ARG A 163 -0.65 14.52 7.34
N ASP A 164 -1.58 15.23 6.72
CA ASP A 164 -1.55 16.66 6.58
C ASP A 164 -2.12 17.40 7.82
N GLU A 165 -3.00 16.74 8.61
CA GLU A 165 -3.78 17.40 9.64
C GLU A 165 -3.58 16.84 11.06
N ALA A 166 -3.25 15.56 11.27
CA ALA A 166 -3.24 14.96 12.60
C ALA A 166 -2.25 15.66 13.54
N ALA A 167 -1.02 15.89 13.10
CA ALA A 167 0.03 16.55 13.89
C ALA A 167 -0.27 18.02 14.23
N LYS A 168 -1.21 18.67 13.52
CA LYS A 168 -1.67 20.05 13.82
C LYS A 168 -2.75 20.08 14.88
N LYS A 169 -3.43 18.96 15.13
CA LYS A 169 -4.64 18.85 15.95
C LYS A 169 -4.44 18.03 17.22
N ILE A 170 -3.43 17.18 17.27
CA ILE A 170 -3.08 16.32 18.41
C ILE A 170 -1.78 16.83 19.01
N ALA A 171 -1.70 16.91 20.34
CA ALA A 171 -0.46 17.29 21.02
C ALA A 171 0.68 16.31 20.67
N PRO A 172 1.92 16.78 20.45
CA PRO A 172 3.02 15.90 19.99
C PRO A 172 3.29 14.71 20.93
N ILE A 173 3.12 14.87 22.24
CA ILE A 173 3.31 13.79 23.22
C ILE A 173 2.24 12.70 23.14
N GLU A 174 1.06 13.03 22.59
CA GLU A 174 -0.08 12.13 22.44
C GLU A 174 -0.18 11.55 21.02
N LEU A 175 0.66 11.99 20.09
CA LEU A 175 0.61 11.57 18.69
C LEU A 175 1.28 10.21 18.50
N PRO A 176 0.52 9.12 18.24
CA PRO A 176 1.09 7.82 17.92
C PRO A 176 1.90 7.89 16.62
N PHE A 177 2.94 7.05 16.51
CA PHE A 177 3.76 7.03 15.29
C PHE A 177 2.95 6.66 14.03
N ASP A 178 1.97 5.78 14.17
CA ASP A 178 1.11 5.38 13.04
C ASP A 178 0.15 6.47 12.55
N LEU A 179 0.02 7.59 13.28
CA LEU A 179 -0.60 8.83 12.80
C LEU A 179 0.42 9.87 12.31
N SER A 180 1.71 9.57 12.36
CA SER A 180 2.75 10.48 11.89
C SER A 180 2.71 10.66 10.36
N SER A 181 3.20 11.79 9.91
CA SER A 181 3.36 12.11 8.49
C SER A 181 4.15 11.04 7.74
N THR A 182 5.22 10.51 8.36
CA THR A 182 6.09 9.47 7.78
C THR A 182 5.33 8.16 7.55
N TYR A 183 4.60 7.68 8.56
CA TYR A 183 3.86 6.42 8.41
C TYR A 183 2.67 6.54 7.48
N CYS A 184 1.93 7.65 7.55
CA CYS A 184 0.84 7.91 6.63
C CYS A 184 1.34 8.00 5.18
N GLN A 185 2.52 8.61 4.92
CA GLN A 185 3.14 8.64 3.59
C GLN A 185 3.51 7.22 3.11
N TYR A 186 3.98 6.35 3.99
CA TYR A 186 4.21 4.94 3.69
C TYR A 186 2.90 4.23 3.28
N CYS A 187 1.82 4.41 4.04
CA CYS A 187 0.50 3.85 3.71
C CYS A 187 -0.04 4.39 2.37
N ILE A 188 0.13 5.69 2.08
CA ILE A 188 -0.20 6.31 0.79
C ILE A 188 0.54 5.61 -0.35
N THR A 189 1.86 5.41 -0.18
CA THR A 189 2.69 4.74 -1.19
C THR A 189 2.20 3.31 -1.45
N LEU A 190 1.80 2.56 -0.42
CA LEU A 190 1.20 1.23 -0.58
C LEU A 190 -0.13 1.30 -1.34
N CYS A 191 -1.02 2.25 -1.02
CA CYS A 191 -2.27 2.42 -1.76
C CYS A 191 -2.03 2.73 -3.25
N GLU A 192 -1.04 3.55 -3.55
CA GLU A 192 -0.64 3.86 -4.93
C GLU A 192 -0.14 2.62 -5.68
N ILE A 193 0.72 1.81 -5.05
CA ILE A 193 1.25 0.57 -5.62
C ILE A 193 0.09 -0.36 -6.00
N TYR A 194 -0.76 -0.71 -5.04
CA TYR A 194 -1.83 -1.67 -5.27
C TYR A 194 -2.87 -1.15 -6.26
N GLY A 195 -3.19 0.14 -6.22
CA GLY A 195 -4.08 0.78 -7.22
C GLY A 195 -3.48 0.75 -8.62
N GLN A 196 -2.19 1.05 -8.77
CA GLN A 196 -1.50 1.06 -10.06
C GLN A 196 -1.36 -0.35 -10.66
N ILE A 197 -1.18 -1.39 -9.84
CA ILE A 197 -1.19 -2.78 -10.29
C ILE A 197 -2.52 -3.11 -11.00
N GLU A 198 -3.65 -2.72 -10.45
CA GLU A 198 -4.94 -2.98 -11.08
C GLU A 198 -5.15 -2.13 -12.36
N ILE A 199 -4.58 -0.93 -12.42
CA ILE A 199 -4.57 -0.10 -13.65
C ILE A 199 -3.76 -0.80 -14.76
N VAL A 200 -2.59 -1.37 -14.44
CA VAL A 200 -1.78 -2.15 -15.41
C VAL A 200 -2.57 -3.33 -15.95
N LYS A 201 -3.22 -4.10 -15.08
CA LYS A 201 -4.05 -5.25 -15.50
C LYS A 201 -5.19 -4.83 -16.42
N ILE A 202 -5.87 -3.70 -16.15
CA ILE A 202 -6.89 -3.14 -17.05
C ILE A 202 -6.27 -2.73 -18.39
N ALA A 203 -5.10 -2.11 -18.38
CA ALA A 203 -4.40 -1.70 -19.60
C ALA A 203 -4.00 -2.92 -20.44
N GLU A 204 -3.54 -4.00 -19.82
CA GLU A 204 -3.20 -5.26 -20.48
C GLU A 204 -4.42 -5.92 -21.14
N GLU A 205 -5.58 -5.89 -20.46
CA GLU A 205 -6.83 -6.43 -21.00
C GLU A 205 -7.41 -5.57 -22.15
N THR A 206 -7.21 -4.23 -22.09
CA THR A 206 -7.84 -3.29 -23.03
C THR A 206 -7.00 -3.04 -24.26
N ASN A 207 -5.69 -2.84 -24.08
CA ASN A 207 -4.74 -2.46 -25.13
C ASN A 207 -3.49 -3.34 -25.08
N PRO A 208 -3.58 -4.62 -25.49
CA PRO A 208 -2.48 -5.59 -25.37
C PRO A 208 -1.23 -5.20 -26.16
N ASN A 209 -1.35 -4.34 -27.16
CA ASN A 209 -0.26 -3.94 -28.05
C ASN A 209 0.44 -2.62 -27.66
N GLU A 210 -0.04 -1.92 -26.61
CA GLU A 210 0.59 -0.69 -26.14
C GLU A 210 1.75 -0.96 -25.15
N PHE A 211 2.85 -1.49 -25.66
CA PHE A 211 4.01 -1.89 -24.85
C PHE A 211 4.65 -0.70 -24.11
N ASN A 212 4.77 0.47 -24.77
CA ASN A 212 5.39 1.67 -24.16
C ASN A 212 4.62 2.19 -22.95
N LEU A 213 3.28 2.27 -23.04
CA LEU A 213 2.44 2.69 -21.91
C LEU A 213 2.60 1.73 -20.74
N ARG A 214 2.54 0.41 -21.01
CA ARG A 214 2.70 -0.61 -19.97
C ARG A 214 4.07 -0.56 -19.33
N GLY A 215 5.13 -0.39 -20.12
CA GLY A 215 6.50 -0.24 -19.60
C GLY A 215 6.60 0.92 -18.61
N LYS A 216 6.05 2.11 -18.95
CA LYS A 216 6.01 3.27 -18.05
C LYS A 216 5.22 3.00 -16.77
N LEU A 217 4.06 2.35 -16.87
CA LEU A 217 3.23 2.01 -15.71
C LEU A 217 3.93 1.00 -14.78
N LEU A 218 4.58 -0.03 -15.34
CA LEU A 218 5.35 -1.02 -14.59
C LEU A 218 6.56 -0.39 -13.90
N MET A 219 7.28 0.53 -14.58
CA MET A 219 8.40 1.26 -13.98
C MET A 219 7.92 2.08 -12.78
N GLY A 220 6.81 2.81 -12.90
CA GLY A 220 6.24 3.55 -11.78
C GLY A 220 5.86 2.66 -10.59
N ILE A 221 5.44 1.40 -10.82
CA ILE A 221 5.22 0.43 -9.72
C ILE A 221 6.56 0.04 -9.08
N SER A 222 7.58 -0.27 -9.89
CA SER A 222 8.91 -0.62 -9.39
C SER A 222 9.50 0.48 -8.50
N GLU A 223 9.46 1.73 -8.97
CA GLU A 223 9.95 2.89 -8.23
C GLU A 223 9.20 3.11 -6.90
N LYS A 224 7.88 2.91 -6.90
CA LYS A 224 7.09 3.00 -5.67
C LYS A 224 7.39 1.89 -4.68
N TYR A 225 7.64 0.66 -5.14
CA TYR A 225 8.09 -0.43 -4.28
C TYR A 225 9.47 -0.12 -3.67
N ASP A 226 10.39 0.43 -4.46
CA ASP A 226 11.69 0.85 -3.97
C ASP A 226 11.56 1.96 -2.91
N LYS A 227 10.73 2.97 -3.18
CA LYS A 227 10.40 4.02 -2.21
C LYS A 227 9.81 3.45 -0.91
N ALA A 228 8.85 2.53 -1.00
CA ALA A 228 8.26 1.88 0.18
C ALA A 228 9.30 1.05 0.95
N PHE A 229 10.20 0.36 0.26
CA PHE A 229 11.31 -0.36 0.86
C PHE A 229 12.25 0.59 1.61
N GLN A 230 12.69 1.70 0.99
CA GLN A 230 13.53 2.70 1.64
C GLN A 230 12.88 3.29 2.89
N MET A 231 11.59 3.63 2.82
CA MET A 231 10.84 4.11 3.98
C MET A 231 10.77 3.07 5.10
N SER A 232 10.62 1.77 4.76
CA SER A 232 10.52 0.68 5.73
C SER A 232 11.83 0.40 6.48
N ASN A 233 12.96 0.87 5.97
CA ASN A 233 14.27 0.76 6.64
C ASN A 233 14.50 1.88 7.66
N GLY A 234 13.70 2.95 7.64
CA GLY A 234 13.78 4.04 8.60
C GLY A 234 13.14 3.68 9.94
N GLU A 235 13.66 4.26 11.04
CA GLU A 235 13.06 4.12 12.37
C GLU A 235 11.75 4.94 12.47
N PRO A 236 10.75 4.45 13.20
CA PRO A 236 10.63 3.15 13.89
C PRO A 236 10.06 2.01 13.03
N LEU A 237 9.80 2.23 11.71
CA LEU A 237 9.26 1.20 10.81
C LEU A 237 10.15 -0.05 10.73
N SER A 238 11.46 0.15 10.81
CA SER A 238 12.43 -0.96 10.79
C SER A 238 12.26 -1.93 11.97
N ARG A 239 11.77 -1.46 13.12
CA ARG A 239 11.50 -2.29 14.30
C ARG A 239 10.11 -2.90 14.31
N GLY A 240 9.10 -2.16 13.87
CA GLY A 240 7.71 -2.60 13.88
C GLY A 240 7.29 -3.44 12.68
N GLY A 241 7.97 -3.31 11.55
CA GLY A 241 7.71 -4.10 10.35
C GLY A 241 8.38 -5.47 10.38
N THR A 242 7.74 -6.50 9.81
CA THR A 242 8.38 -7.82 9.71
C THR A 242 9.49 -7.80 8.64
N PRO A 243 10.64 -8.44 8.91
CA PRO A 243 11.73 -8.56 7.93
C PRO A 243 11.25 -9.17 6.61
N GLU A 244 10.34 -10.13 6.66
CA GLU A 244 9.77 -10.78 5.48
C GLU A 244 9.03 -9.79 4.58
N PHE A 245 8.28 -8.84 5.17
CA PHE A 245 7.57 -7.84 4.37
C PHE A 245 8.52 -6.82 3.76
N ARG A 246 9.59 -6.42 4.46
CA ARG A 246 10.64 -5.57 3.86
C ARG A 246 11.31 -6.26 2.68
N ASN A 247 11.70 -7.53 2.85
CA ASN A 247 12.26 -8.33 1.76
C ASN A 247 11.28 -8.44 0.58
N TYR A 248 9.98 -8.59 0.87
CA TYR A 248 8.94 -8.58 -0.16
C TYR A 248 8.89 -7.26 -0.93
N LEU A 249 8.98 -6.10 -0.28
CA LEU A 249 8.99 -4.81 -0.96
C LEU A 249 10.17 -4.67 -1.93
N SER A 250 11.38 -5.00 -1.46
CA SER A 250 12.59 -4.99 -2.30
C SER A 250 12.47 -5.96 -3.48
N ASN A 251 12.05 -7.19 -3.20
CA ASN A 251 11.85 -8.21 -4.22
C ASN A 251 10.87 -7.75 -5.31
N ARG A 252 9.73 -7.15 -4.91
CA ARG A 252 8.72 -6.65 -5.86
C ARG A 252 9.23 -5.49 -6.70
N SER A 253 10.10 -4.63 -6.18
CA SER A 253 10.76 -3.60 -6.99
C SER A 253 11.54 -4.24 -8.15
N TYR A 254 12.42 -5.20 -7.87
CA TYR A 254 13.17 -5.92 -8.90
C TYR A 254 12.26 -6.70 -9.85
N TYR A 255 11.23 -7.37 -9.33
CA TYR A 255 10.27 -8.11 -10.16
C TYR A 255 9.59 -7.21 -11.19
N TYR A 256 9.04 -6.07 -10.78
CA TYR A 256 8.40 -5.15 -11.72
C TYR A 256 9.40 -4.51 -12.69
N LYS A 257 10.63 -4.26 -12.24
CA LYS A 257 11.72 -3.81 -13.12
C LYS A 257 12.07 -4.85 -14.18
N SER A 258 12.08 -6.13 -13.82
CA SER A 258 12.29 -7.20 -14.80
C SER A 258 11.19 -7.23 -15.87
N LEU A 259 9.92 -7.01 -15.48
CA LEU A 259 8.81 -6.93 -16.43
C LEU A 259 8.94 -5.73 -17.38
N VAL A 260 9.48 -4.60 -16.92
CA VAL A 260 9.78 -3.45 -17.78
C VAL A 260 10.80 -3.83 -18.84
N TYR A 261 11.93 -4.41 -18.43
CA TYR A 261 12.98 -4.81 -19.36
C TYR A 261 12.50 -5.89 -20.34
N LYS A 262 11.71 -6.84 -19.87
CA LYS A 262 11.07 -7.82 -20.76
C LYS A 262 10.21 -7.14 -21.83
N LYS A 263 9.40 -6.13 -21.45
CA LYS A 263 8.59 -5.38 -22.42
C LYS A 263 9.43 -4.59 -23.42
N GLN A 264 10.57 -4.03 -23.00
CA GLN A 264 11.51 -3.39 -23.92
C GLN A 264 12.13 -4.40 -24.88
N SER A 265 12.53 -5.57 -24.39
CA SER A 265 13.01 -6.66 -25.24
C SER A 265 11.98 -7.07 -26.30
N GLU A 266 10.70 -7.21 -25.92
CA GLU A 266 9.59 -7.53 -26.84
C GLU A 266 9.42 -6.43 -27.93
N ILE A 267 9.56 -5.14 -27.59
CA ILE A 267 9.48 -4.03 -28.54
C ILE A 267 10.60 -4.12 -29.59
N PHE A 268 11.85 -4.32 -29.13
CA PHE A 268 12.99 -4.41 -30.05
C PHE A 268 12.99 -5.70 -30.84
N SER A 269 12.52 -6.82 -30.30
CA SER A 269 12.31 -8.06 -31.05
C SER A 269 11.31 -7.86 -32.19
N LYS A 270 10.18 -7.20 -31.92
CA LYS A 270 9.20 -6.88 -32.96
C LYS A 270 9.76 -5.94 -34.03
N LYS A 271 10.52 -4.89 -33.61
CA LYS A 271 11.22 -4.02 -34.55
C LYS A 271 12.19 -4.80 -35.44
N PHE A 272 12.90 -5.79 -34.86
CA PHE A 272 13.81 -6.64 -35.62
C PHE A 272 13.05 -7.48 -36.65
N ASP A 273 11.92 -8.08 -36.30
CA ASP A 273 11.09 -8.85 -37.24
C ASP A 273 10.59 -7.99 -38.42
N GLU A 274 10.33 -6.69 -38.17
CA GLU A 274 9.81 -5.76 -39.18
C GLU A 274 10.94 -5.13 -40.05
N THR A 275 12.11 -4.87 -39.47
CA THR A 275 13.15 -4.04 -40.11
C THR A 275 14.52 -4.72 -40.23
N GLY A 276 14.72 -5.86 -39.63
CA GLY A 276 16.02 -6.50 -39.46
C GLY A 276 16.95 -5.81 -38.46
N LEU A 277 16.48 -4.77 -37.74
CA LEU A 277 17.29 -3.97 -36.80
C LEU A 277 16.74 -4.06 -35.38
N GLY A 278 17.61 -4.10 -34.38
CA GLY A 278 17.20 -4.06 -32.98
C GLY A 278 17.42 -5.36 -32.20
N TYR A 279 18.02 -6.38 -32.79
CA TYR A 279 18.24 -7.66 -32.12
C TYR A 279 19.21 -7.54 -30.92
N GLY A 280 20.25 -6.73 -31.05
CA GLY A 280 21.19 -6.45 -29.96
C GLY A 280 20.51 -5.80 -28.76
N GLU A 281 19.69 -4.77 -29.01
CA GLU A 281 18.90 -4.10 -27.99
C GLU A 281 17.93 -5.06 -27.32
N ALA A 282 17.21 -5.90 -28.09
CA ALA A 282 16.32 -6.91 -27.55
C ALA A 282 17.07 -7.86 -26.60
N THR A 283 18.26 -8.32 -26.98
CA THR A 283 19.10 -9.22 -26.19
C THR A 283 19.56 -8.55 -24.89
N VAL A 284 20.01 -7.28 -24.94
CA VAL A 284 20.43 -6.53 -23.75
C VAL A 284 19.26 -6.38 -22.76
N TYR A 285 18.08 -6.00 -23.24
CA TYR A 285 16.94 -5.86 -22.33
C TYR A 285 16.47 -7.21 -21.76
N GLN A 286 16.56 -8.29 -22.52
CA GLN A 286 16.26 -9.62 -21.99
C GLN A 286 17.26 -10.02 -20.89
N ASP A 287 18.54 -9.74 -21.06
CA ASP A 287 19.56 -10.01 -20.07
C ASP A 287 19.34 -9.18 -18.77
N LEU A 288 19.03 -7.91 -18.91
CA LEU A 288 18.68 -7.04 -17.77
C LEU A 288 17.42 -7.55 -17.02
N SER A 289 16.44 -8.11 -17.75
CA SER A 289 15.28 -8.74 -17.12
C SER A 289 15.69 -9.93 -16.26
N VAL A 290 16.52 -10.83 -16.80
CA VAL A 290 17.02 -12.01 -16.05
C VAL A 290 17.89 -11.61 -14.87
N GLN A 291 18.74 -10.57 -14.99
CA GLN A 291 19.51 -10.05 -13.87
C GLN A 291 18.61 -9.56 -12.73
N CYS A 292 17.53 -8.82 -13.03
CA CYS A 292 16.55 -8.41 -12.02
C CYS A 292 15.87 -9.62 -11.35
N LEU A 293 15.50 -10.66 -12.10
CA LEU A 293 14.93 -11.88 -11.53
C LEU A 293 15.96 -12.63 -10.66
N THR A 294 17.24 -12.57 -11.00
CA THR A 294 18.33 -13.12 -10.17
C THR A 294 18.41 -12.41 -8.83
N GLU A 295 18.27 -11.07 -8.79
CA GLU A 295 18.20 -10.33 -7.53
C GLU A 295 16.96 -10.73 -6.70
N CYS A 296 15.82 -10.98 -7.36
CA CYS A 296 14.65 -11.51 -6.67
C CYS A 296 14.93 -12.86 -6.00
N LEU A 297 15.63 -13.78 -6.67
CA LEU A 297 15.96 -15.11 -6.12
C LEU A 297 16.79 -15.04 -4.85
N LYS A 298 17.68 -14.07 -4.71
CA LYS A 298 18.53 -13.89 -3.51
C LYS A 298 17.69 -13.65 -2.24
N SER A 299 16.53 -13.06 -2.36
CA SER A 299 15.67 -12.69 -1.23
C SER A 299 14.44 -13.60 -1.06
N ILE A 300 14.12 -14.44 -2.05
CA ILE A 300 12.82 -15.15 -2.10
C ILE A 300 12.60 -16.08 -0.90
N ASN A 301 13.62 -16.80 -0.46
CA ASN A 301 13.55 -17.71 0.68
C ASN A 301 13.32 -16.99 2.03
N ASN A 302 13.60 -15.69 2.09
CA ASN A 302 13.44 -14.86 3.28
C ASN A 302 12.07 -14.17 3.35
N MET A 303 11.15 -14.50 2.45
CA MET A 303 9.81 -13.88 2.38
C MET A 303 8.70 -14.79 2.90
N GLY A 304 9.03 -16.00 3.34
CA GLY A 304 8.05 -16.97 3.85
C GLY A 304 6.94 -17.26 2.84
N LYS A 305 5.69 -17.25 3.31
CA LYS A 305 4.49 -17.54 2.47
C LYS A 305 4.02 -16.35 1.60
N LEU A 306 4.79 -15.26 1.51
CA LEU A 306 4.39 -14.08 0.74
C LEU A 306 4.54 -14.26 -0.77
N VAL A 307 5.34 -15.21 -1.20
CA VAL A 307 5.61 -15.52 -2.60
C VAL A 307 5.55 -17.04 -2.82
N ASP A 308 4.98 -17.42 -3.94
CA ASP A 308 5.06 -18.79 -4.44
C ASP A 308 6.44 -18.99 -5.08
N VAL A 309 7.31 -19.70 -4.34
CA VAL A 309 8.71 -19.93 -4.72
C VAL A 309 8.82 -20.79 -5.97
N ASP A 310 7.97 -21.80 -6.12
CA ASP A 310 8.02 -22.74 -7.25
C ASP A 310 7.55 -22.07 -8.54
N ALA A 311 6.48 -21.29 -8.46
CA ALA A 311 6.01 -20.49 -9.61
C ALA A 311 7.06 -19.45 -10.02
N PHE A 312 7.76 -18.83 -9.07
CA PHE A 312 8.83 -17.89 -9.37
C PHE A 312 10.05 -18.56 -10.00
N ASN A 313 10.50 -19.68 -9.47
CA ASN A 313 11.60 -20.47 -10.05
C ASN A 313 11.28 -20.93 -11.48
N SER A 314 10.04 -21.34 -11.74
CA SER A 314 9.58 -21.69 -13.08
C SER A 314 9.69 -20.52 -14.06
N LEU A 315 9.20 -19.34 -13.63
CA LEU A 315 9.32 -18.10 -14.41
C LEU A 315 10.79 -17.74 -14.70
N TYR A 316 11.64 -17.75 -13.67
CA TYR A 316 13.07 -17.47 -13.83
C TYR A 316 13.74 -18.40 -14.84
N ASN A 317 13.51 -19.71 -14.72
CA ASN A 317 14.10 -20.69 -15.61
C ASN A 317 13.62 -20.52 -17.06
N GLN A 318 12.35 -20.15 -17.26
CA GLN A 318 11.80 -19.84 -18.58
C GLN A 318 12.51 -18.61 -19.20
N GLU A 319 12.59 -17.51 -18.47
CA GLU A 319 13.21 -16.26 -18.95
C GLU A 319 14.71 -16.45 -19.21
N LYS A 320 15.41 -17.20 -18.34
CA LYS A 320 16.82 -17.53 -18.53
C LYS A 320 17.06 -18.34 -19.81
N ARG A 321 16.24 -19.34 -20.09
CA ARG A 321 16.35 -20.13 -21.35
C ARG A 321 16.16 -19.26 -22.61
N ILE A 322 15.25 -18.29 -22.55
CA ILE A 322 15.04 -17.32 -23.64
C ILE A 322 16.30 -16.47 -23.81
N ASN A 323 16.84 -15.93 -22.70
CA ASN A 323 18.04 -15.10 -22.72
C ASN A 323 19.24 -15.85 -23.27
N ASP A 324 19.49 -17.09 -22.81
CA ASP A 324 20.62 -17.91 -23.27
C ASP A 324 20.56 -18.16 -24.78
N LYS A 325 19.35 -18.41 -25.33
CA LYS A 325 19.15 -18.56 -26.80
C LYS A 325 19.39 -17.25 -27.54
N MET A 326 18.94 -16.12 -27.03
CA MET A 326 19.15 -14.81 -27.66
C MET A 326 20.63 -14.44 -27.67
N LEU A 327 21.35 -14.66 -26.57
CA LEU A 327 22.78 -14.42 -26.47
C LEU A 327 23.58 -15.30 -27.43
N ASP A 328 23.26 -16.61 -27.49
CA ASP A 328 23.91 -17.53 -28.41
C ASP A 328 23.73 -17.14 -29.87
N LEU A 329 22.49 -16.79 -30.24
CA LEU A 329 22.17 -16.35 -31.62
C LEU A 329 22.85 -15.02 -31.94
N ASN A 330 22.89 -14.06 -31.01
CA ASN A 330 23.60 -12.81 -31.19
C ASN A 330 25.10 -13.01 -31.41
N ASN A 331 25.72 -13.87 -30.61
CA ASN A 331 27.14 -14.17 -30.70
C ASN A 331 27.52 -14.89 -31.99
N ARG A 332 26.66 -15.81 -32.48
CA ARG A 332 26.93 -16.61 -33.71
C ARG A 332 26.62 -15.83 -34.97
N THR A 333 25.52 -15.09 -35.01
CA THR A 333 24.96 -14.54 -36.24
C THR A 333 25.22 -13.03 -36.40
N TYR A 334 24.94 -12.26 -35.34
CA TYR A 334 24.97 -10.78 -35.44
C TYR A 334 26.24 -10.16 -34.92
N LYS A 335 26.97 -10.83 -33.99
CA LYS A 335 28.23 -10.38 -33.41
C LYS A 335 28.17 -8.93 -32.90
N ILE A 336 27.01 -8.49 -32.43
CA ILE A 336 26.80 -7.15 -31.87
C ILE A 336 27.46 -7.12 -30.50
N GLU A 337 28.44 -6.23 -30.32
CA GLU A 337 29.09 -6.04 -29.03
C GLU A 337 28.10 -5.44 -28.01
N ILE A 338 27.75 -6.22 -26.98
CA ILE A 338 26.86 -5.80 -25.91
C ILE A 338 27.69 -5.17 -24.80
N ILE A 339 27.71 -3.86 -24.75
CA ILE A 339 28.32 -3.14 -23.63
C ILE A 339 27.25 -2.94 -22.55
N ILE A 340 27.21 -3.86 -21.60
CA ILE A 340 26.48 -3.66 -20.36
C ILE A 340 27.34 -2.73 -19.50
N SER A 341 27.23 -1.40 -19.70
CA SER A 341 27.80 -0.48 -18.74
C SER A 341 27.17 -0.80 -17.39
N SER A 342 27.99 -0.87 -16.35
CA SER A 342 27.59 -1.25 -14.98
C SER A 342 26.57 -0.24 -14.42
N ILE A 343 25.35 -0.30 -14.95
CA ILE A 343 24.20 0.54 -14.60
C ILE A 343 23.76 0.31 -13.15
N TYR A 344 24.20 -0.77 -12.55
CA TYR A 344 23.91 -1.10 -11.16
C TYR A 344 24.66 -0.23 -10.12
N THR A 345 25.69 0.53 -10.50
CA THR A 345 26.50 1.25 -9.53
C THR A 345 26.40 2.77 -9.56
N ARG A 346 25.73 3.38 -10.55
CA ARG A 346 25.53 4.84 -10.55
C ARG A 346 24.17 5.20 -11.14
N SER A 347 23.24 5.48 -10.23
CA SER A 347 21.96 6.13 -10.47
C SER A 347 22.11 7.40 -11.31
N LYS A 348 21.15 7.65 -12.16
CA LYS A 348 20.65 8.93 -12.70
C LYS A 348 20.68 9.14 -14.21
N ASN A 349 21.40 8.35 -15.01
CA ASN A 349 21.24 8.45 -16.47
C ASN A 349 21.10 7.03 -17.04
N ASN A 350 19.89 6.59 -17.27
CA ASN A 350 19.54 5.29 -17.87
C ASN A 350 19.84 5.29 -19.38
N SER A 351 21.06 5.45 -19.78
CA SER A 351 21.43 5.27 -21.19
C SER A 351 22.28 4.02 -21.34
N ILE A 352 21.71 2.99 -21.95
CA ILE A 352 22.45 1.82 -22.42
C ILE A 352 23.17 2.28 -23.69
N ARG A 353 24.51 2.17 -23.71
CA ARG A 353 25.31 2.43 -24.92
C ARG A 353 25.57 1.10 -25.62
N ILE A 354 25.12 0.99 -26.84
CA ILE A 354 25.36 -0.14 -27.72
C ILE A 354 26.38 0.31 -28.77
N LYS A 355 27.50 -0.38 -28.85
CA LYS A 355 28.51 -0.13 -29.88
C LYS A 355 28.16 -0.97 -31.12
N ASN A 356 27.90 -0.31 -32.20
CA ASN A 356 27.66 -0.94 -33.49
C ASN A 356 28.96 -1.44 -34.14
N ASN A 357 28.86 -2.28 -35.15
CA ASN A 357 30.04 -2.81 -35.87
C ASN A 357 30.88 -1.74 -36.57
N ASP A 358 30.37 -0.53 -36.78
CA ASP A 358 31.05 0.63 -37.36
C ASP A 358 31.75 1.50 -36.28
N GLY A 359 31.72 1.09 -35.02
CA GLY A 359 32.32 1.83 -33.92
C GLY A 359 31.46 2.95 -33.33
N THR A 360 30.25 3.19 -33.82
CA THR A 360 29.31 4.19 -33.31
C THR A 360 28.55 3.68 -32.10
N TYR A 361 28.09 4.61 -31.22
CA TYR A 361 27.27 4.28 -30.04
C TYR A 361 25.86 4.84 -30.23
N THR A 362 24.85 4.01 -30.00
CA THR A 362 23.46 4.48 -29.88
C THR A 362 23.04 4.50 -28.42
N SER A 363 22.34 5.56 -27.99
CA SER A 363 21.70 5.66 -26.68
C SER A 363 20.25 5.19 -26.79
N GLY A 364 19.86 4.19 -26.04
CA GLY A 364 18.47 3.72 -25.91
C GLY A 364 17.74 4.47 -24.82
#